data_e1dff077a5fd8060807e43a76cf8ccfe
#
_entry.id   e1dff077a5fd8060807e43a76cf8ccfe
#
_cell.length_a   1.000
_cell.length_b   1.000
_cell.length_c   1.000
_cell.angle_alpha   90.00
_cell.angle_beta   90.00
_cell.angle_gamma   90.00
#
_symmetry.space_group_name_H-M   'P 1'
#
loop_
_entity.id
_entity.type
_entity.pdbx_description
1 polymer ?
#
loop_
_entity_poly.entity_id
_entity_poly.type
_entity_poly.pdbx_seq_one_letter_code
_entity_poly.pdbx_strand_id
1 'polypeptide(L)'
;MLRTTIIFLTIYFSCSLGVTQNYKIGLLKYNGGGDWYSNPTALTNLIVFCNESTGSNIHTNYDEIDIASPELFNYPWVHLTGHGNVVFSEEEVINLKNYLIAGGFLHISDNYGLDPFIRKEIKKLFPNLDFVELPHDHPIYNEIYDFPNGLPKIHEHDNKTPLGLGIIYEGRLVCFYDHECDLSD
;
A
#
# COMPACT_ATOMS: atom_id res chain seq x y z
N MET A 1 57.63 5.45 41.35
CA MET A 1 57.32 6.08 40.04
C MET A 1 56.28 5.26 39.33
N LEU A 2 55.01 5.68 39.39
CA LEU A 2 53.92 4.97 38.72
C LEU A 2 53.73 5.59 37.34
N ARG A 3 53.93 4.81 36.26
CA ARG A 3 53.69 5.26 34.89
C ARG A 3 52.22 5.00 34.55
N THR A 4 51.43 6.06 34.46
CA THR A 4 50.04 6.01 34.02
C THR A 4 50.01 5.96 32.48
N THR A 5 49.64 4.82 31.94
CA THR A 5 49.41 4.64 30.49
C THR A 5 48.02 5.11 30.15
N ILE A 6 47.89 6.22 29.42
CA ILE A 6 46.61 6.75 28.91
C ILE A 6 46.34 6.02 27.57
N ILE A 7 45.29 5.21 27.56
CA ILE A 7 44.78 4.58 26.32
C ILE A 7 43.79 5.53 25.67
N PHE A 8 44.14 6.10 24.52
CA PHE A 8 43.24 6.83 23.66
C PHE A 8 42.36 5.84 22.89
N LEU A 9 41.07 5.76 23.26
CA LEU A 9 40.04 5.03 22.51
C LEU A 9 39.56 5.90 21.35
N THR A 10 40.04 5.70 20.15
CA THR A 10 39.54 6.36 18.93
C THR A 10 38.26 5.68 18.49
N ILE A 11 37.10 6.34 18.73
CA ILE A 11 35.81 5.90 18.21
C ILE A 11 35.74 6.32 16.73
N TYR A 12 35.85 5.34 15.84
CA TYR A 12 35.56 5.55 14.42
C TYR A 12 34.06 5.64 14.24
N PHE A 13 33.56 6.86 14.01
CA PHE A 13 32.20 7.11 13.56
C PHE A 13 32.15 6.82 12.04
N SER A 14 31.83 5.58 11.64
CA SER A 14 31.55 5.26 10.26
C SER A 14 30.20 5.88 9.90
N CYS A 15 30.24 7.06 9.26
CA CYS A 15 29.07 7.61 8.58
C CYS A 15 28.79 6.70 7.38
N SER A 16 27.88 5.72 7.53
CA SER A 16 27.33 5.01 6.40
C SER A 16 26.52 6.02 5.60
N LEU A 17 27.05 6.39 4.43
CA LEU A 17 26.26 7.05 3.39
C LEU A 17 25.12 6.08 3.07
N GLY A 18 23.92 6.38 3.56
CA GLY A 18 22.73 5.64 3.23
C GLY A 18 22.57 5.70 1.70
N VAL A 19 22.73 4.56 1.04
CA VAL A 19 22.26 4.42 -0.33
C VAL A 19 20.77 4.60 -0.27
N THR A 20 20.25 5.71 -0.81
CA THR A 20 18.80 5.90 -0.94
C THR A 20 18.29 4.81 -1.87
N GLN A 21 17.66 3.80 -1.27
CA GLN A 21 17.06 2.70 -2.04
C GLN A 21 15.92 3.26 -2.86
N ASN A 22 15.97 3.05 -4.16
CA ASN A 22 14.90 3.44 -5.07
C ASN A 22 13.81 2.38 -4.99
N TYR A 23 12.65 2.73 -4.44
CA TYR A 23 11.51 1.82 -4.29
C TYR A 23 10.71 1.75 -5.58
N LYS A 24 10.20 0.56 -5.90
CA LYS A 24 9.21 0.37 -6.97
C LYS A 24 7.83 0.14 -6.38
N ILE A 25 6.82 0.54 -7.15
CA ILE A 25 5.39 0.29 -6.90
C ILE A 25 4.95 -0.83 -7.83
N GLY A 26 4.11 -1.75 -7.34
CA GLY A 26 3.49 -2.81 -8.14
C GLY A 26 2.00 -2.57 -8.34
N LEU A 27 1.52 -2.73 -9.58
CA LEU A 27 0.11 -2.85 -9.91
C LEU A 27 -0.26 -4.34 -9.98
N LEU A 28 -1.21 -4.77 -9.14
CA LEU A 28 -1.61 -6.16 -9.09
C LEU A 28 -2.54 -6.54 -10.25
N LYS A 29 -2.19 -7.59 -10.98
CA LYS A 29 -3.06 -8.24 -11.94
C LYS A 29 -3.86 -9.32 -11.24
N TYR A 30 -5.16 -9.33 -11.43
CA TYR A 30 -6.07 -10.31 -10.86
C TYR A 30 -6.98 -10.91 -11.92
N ASN A 31 -7.61 -12.05 -11.60
CA ASN A 31 -8.57 -12.73 -12.43
C ASN A 31 -10.01 -12.36 -12.02
N GLY A 32 -11.00 -12.85 -12.79
CA GLY A 32 -12.41 -12.64 -12.48
C GLY A 32 -13.15 -11.77 -13.47
N GLY A 33 -12.41 -11.10 -14.38
CA GLY A 33 -12.99 -10.27 -15.44
C GLY A 33 -13.14 -8.80 -15.09
N GLY A 34 -12.70 -8.37 -13.91
CA GLY A 34 -12.53 -6.94 -13.63
C GLY A 34 -11.31 -6.36 -14.35
N ASP A 35 -11.30 -5.05 -14.46
CA ASP A 35 -10.32 -4.31 -15.26
C ASP A 35 -9.19 -3.73 -14.38
N TRP A 36 -8.35 -4.59 -13.82
CA TRP A 36 -7.19 -4.20 -13.00
C TRP A 36 -6.29 -3.13 -13.66
N TYR A 37 -6.38 -2.97 -14.97
CA TYR A 37 -5.63 -2.02 -15.80
C TYR A 37 -6.35 -0.67 -15.98
N SER A 38 -7.46 -0.45 -15.30
CA SER A 38 -8.14 0.86 -15.32
C SER A 38 -7.25 1.95 -14.74
N ASN A 39 -7.53 3.22 -15.09
CA ASN A 39 -6.79 4.39 -14.62
C ASN A 39 -5.27 4.33 -14.92
N PRO A 40 -4.86 4.16 -16.18
CA PRO A 40 -3.47 3.86 -16.54
C PRO A 40 -2.47 4.97 -16.19
N THR A 41 -2.95 6.18 -15.89
CA THR A 41 -2.11 7.31 -15.49
C THR A 41 -2.00 7.50 -13.98
N ALA A 42 -2.87 6.86 -13.19
CA ALA A 42 -2.96 7.09 -11.75
C ALA A 42 -1.64 6.86 -11.01
N LEU A 43 -1.03 5.69 -11.16
CA LEU A 43 0.23 5.38 -10.49
C LEU A 43 1.41 6.24 -10.98
N THR A 44 1.45 6.56 -12.26
CA THR A 44 2.48 7.46 -12.79
C THR A 44 2.37 8.85 -12.18
N ASN A 45 1.16 9.39 -12.09
CA ASN A 45 0.90 10.69 -11.48
C ASN A 45 1.20 10.66 -9.97
N LEU A 46 0.81 9.60 -9.28
CA LEU A 46 1.12 9.41 -7.86
C LEU A 46 2.64 9.38 -7.59
N ILE A 47 3.41 8.65 -8.41
CA ILE A 47 4.87 8.58 -8.30
C ILE A 47 5.50 9.98 -8.46
N VAL A 48 5.10 10.71 -9.50
CA VAL A 48 5.59 12.08 -9.74
C VAL A 48 5.27 12.97 -8.55
N PHE A 49 4.01 12.97 -8.11
CA PHE A 49 3.54 13.77 -6.98
C PHE A 49 4.31 13.45 -5.68
N CYS A 50 4.48 12.17 -5.35
CA CYS A 50 5.21 11.76 -4.16
C CYS A 50 6.68 12.21 -4.22
N ASN A 51 7.37 11.99 -5.34
CA ASN A 51 8.77 12.38 -5.48
C ASN A 51 8.97 13.89 -5.36
N GLU A 52 8.08 14.69 -5.95
CA GLU A 52 8.16 16.15 -5.93
C GLU A 52 7.73 16.75 -4.58
N SER A 53 6.65 16.23 -3.99
CA SER A 53 6.00 16.86 -2.83
C SER A 53 6.52 16.34 -1.50
N THR A 54 7.00 15.10 -1.42
CA THR A 54 7.42 14.47 -0.17
C THR A 54 8.91 14.11 -0.12
N GLY A 55 9.63 14.33 -1.23
CA GLY A 55 11.03 13.94 -1.35
C GLY A 55 11.23 12.41 -1.34
N SER A 56 10.20 11.65 -1.70
CA SER A 56 10.28 10.20 -1.87
C SER A 56 11.26 9.86 -2.98
N ASN A 57 11.83 8.64 -2.93
CA ASN A 57 12.70 8.14 -3.98
C ASN A 57 12.06 6.90 -4.63
N ILE A 58 10.88 7.10 -5.23
CA ILE A 58 10.14 6.06 -5.94
C ILE A 58 10.63 6.02 -7.37
N HIS A 59 10.85 4.82 -7.92
CA HIS A 59 11.20 4.64 -9.32
C HIS A 59 10.10 5.21 -10.22
N THR A 60 10.49 5.86 -11.32
CA THR A 60 9.56 6.60 -12.21
C THR A 60 8.51 5.73 -12.89
N ASN A 61 8.76 4.43 -13.00
CA ASN A 61 7.83 3.47 -13.58
C ASN A 61 7.38 2.47 -12.51
N TYR A 62 6.11 2.09 -12.56
CA TYR A 62 5.59 0.94 -11.82
C TYR A 62 5.69 -0.34 -12.68
N ASP A 63 5.55 -1.49 -12.03
CA ASP A 63 5.51 -2.78 -12.71
C ASP A 63 4.13 -3.44 -12.52
N GLU A 64 3.68 -4.19 -13.52
CA GLU A 64 2.48 -5.04 -13.42
C GLU A 64 2.87 -6.41 -12.88
N ILE A 65 2.26 -6.83 -11.77
CA ILE A 65 2.69 -7.99 -11.01
C ILE A 65 1.57 -9.02 -10.90
N ASP A 66 1.87 -10.26 -11.24
CA ASP A 66 1.00 -11.39 -10.94
C ASP A 66 1.04 -11.68 -9.44
N ILE A 67 -0.12 -11.80 -8.80
CA ILE A 67 -0.22 -11.98 -7.34
C ILE A 67 0.49 -13.24 -6.86
N ALA A 68 0.51 -14.31 -7.67
CA ALA A 68 1.22 -15.55 -7.34
C ALA A 68 2.74 -15.46 -7.55
N SER A 69 3.24 -14.40 -8.19
CA SER A 69 4.68 -14.27 -8.46
C SER A 69 5.50 -14.07 -7.17
N PRO A 70 6.65 -14.75 -7.01
CA PRO A 70 7.58 -14.45 -5.93
C PRO A 70 8.16 -13.04 -6.01
N GLU A 71 8.11 -12.39 -7.18
CA GLU A 71 8.56 -11.02 -7.36
C GLU A 71 7.71 -10.00 -6.56
N LEU A 72 6.51 -10.38 -6.14
CA LEU A 72 5.64 -9.55 -5.29
C LEU A 72 6.40 -9.00 -4.06
N PHE A 73 7.32 -9.77 -3.50
CA PHE A 73 8.10 -9.38 -2.31
C PHE A 73 9.18 -8.32 -2.57
N ASN A 74 9.40 -7.94 -3.83
CA ASN A 74 10.32 -6.86 -4.17
C ASN A 74 9.68 -5.46 -4.04
N TYR A 75 8.36 -5.39 -3.84
CA TYR A 75 7.59 -4.16 -3.79
C TYR A 75 7.11 -3.88 -2.37
N PRO A 76 7.53 -2.78 -1.72
CA PRO A 76 7.05 -2.46 -0.38
C PRO A 76 5.56 -2.08 -0.36
N TRP A 77 5.03 -1.62 -1.48
CA TRP A 77 3.67 -1.18 -1.67
C TRP A 77 3.12 -1.64 -3.03
N VAL A 78 1.93 -2.19 -3.01
CA VAL A 78 1.23 -2.64 -4.22
C VAL A 78 -0.18 -2.07 -4.27
N HIS A 79 -0.65 -1.84 -5.50
CA HIS A 79 -1.94 -1.25 -5.82
C HIS A 79 -2.85 -2.26 -6.50
N LEU A 80 -4.12 -2.25 -6.11
CA LEU A 80 -5.19 -3.00 -6.76
C LEU A 80 -6.33 -2.03 -7.03
N THR A 81 -6.78 -1.97 -8.27
CA THR A 81 -7.89 -1.11 -8.69
C THR A 81 -8.73 -1.81 -9.73
N GLY A 82 -9.86 -1.23 -10.09
CA GLY A 82 -10.71 -1.66 -11.20
C GLY A 82 -12.18 -1.69 -10.86
N HIS A 83 -12.98 -2.09 -11.86
CA HIS A 83 -14.40 -2.30 -11.76
C HIS A 83 -14.72 -3.80 -11.74
N GLY A 84 -15.78 -4.17 -11.03
CA GLY A 84 -16.37 -5.49 -11.10
C GLY A 84 -15.58 -6.59 -10.39
N ASN A 85 -15.61 -7.79 -10.98
CA ASN A 85 -15.27 -9.02 -10.27
C ASN A 85 -13.75 -9.23 -10.12
N VAL A 86 -13.35 -9.54 -8.88
CA VAL A 86 -12.00 -9.98 -8.52
C VAL A 86 -12.06 -11.41 -8.03
N VAL A 87 -11.15 -12.25 -8.49
CA VAL A 87 -11.03 -13.65 -8.06
C VAL A 87 -9.56 -13.98 -7.86
N PHE A 88 -9.20 -14.44 -6.65
CA PHE A 88 -7.88 -14.97 -6.34
C PHE A 88 -7.90 -16.50 -6.32
N SER A 89 -6.91 -17.12 -6.95
CA SER A 89 -6.61 -18.54 -6.81
C SER A 89 -6.10 -18.84 -5.40
N GLU A 90 -6.03 -20.12 -5.03
CA GLU A 90 -5.46 -20.52 -3.73
C GLU A 90 -3.99 -20.10 -3.58
N GLU A 91 -3.22 -20.18 -4.66
CA GLU A 91 -1.82 -19.76 -4.70
C GLU A 91 -1.69 -18.24 -4.49
N GLU A 92 -2.51 -17.44 -5.17
CA GLU A 92 -2.55 -15.97 -5.00
C GLU A 92 -2.94 -15.57 -3.57
N VAL A 93 -3.92 -16.26 -2.98
CA VAL A 93 -4.33 -16.03 -1.58
C VAL A 93 -3.17 -16.28 -0.62
N ILE A 94 -2.45 -17.40 -0.78
CA ILE A 94 -1.32 -17.75 0.08
C ILE A 94 -0.18 -16.73 -0.10
N ASN A 95 0.17 -16.42 -1.35
CA ASN A 95 1.29 -15.53 -1.65
C ASN A 95 1.03 -14.10 -1.17
N LEU A 96 -0.15 -13.55 -1.46
CA LEU A 96 -0.53 -12.20 -1.04
C LEU A 96 -0.61 -12.08 0.50
N LYS A 97 -1.17 -13.10 1.16
CA LYS A 97 -1.17 -13.15 2.63
C LYS A 97 0.24 -13.12 3.19
N ASN A 98 1.14 -13.96 2.68
CA ASN A 98 2.52 -14.02 3.15
C ASN A 98 3.25 -12.70 2.90
N TYR A 99 3.04 -12.08 1.75
CA TYR A 99 3.56 -10.75 1.42
C TYR A 99 3.12 -9.71 2.46
N LEU A 100 1.83 -9.65 2.77
CA LEU A 100 1.29 -8.70 3.74
C LEU A 100 1.83 -8.94 5.15
N ILE A 101 1.94 -10.19 5.58
CA ILE A 101 2.51 -10.56 6.88
C ILE A 101 4.01 -10.22 6.95
N ALA A 102 4.76 -10.41 5.87
CA ALA A 102 6.19 -10.13 5.79
C ALA A 102 6.56 -8.64 5.78
N GLY A 103 5.60 -7.73 5.77
CA GLY A 103 5.84 -6.28 5.81
C GLY A 103 5.33 -5.50 4.61
N GLY A 104 4.84 -6.18 3.57
CA GLY A 104 4.22 -5.56 2.42
C GLY A 104 2.94 -4.80 2.78
N PHE A 105 2.52 -3.92 1.89
CA PHE A 105 1.32 -3.11 2.03
C PHE A 105 0.47 -3.14 0.77
N LEU A 106 -0.83 -3.34 0.92
CA LEU A 106 -1.80 -3.34 -0.16
C LEU A 106 -2.68 -2.08 -0.07
N HIS A 107 -2.72 -1.31 -1.15
CA HIS A 107 -3.71 -0.28 -1.38
C HIS A 107 -4.77 -0.78 -2.37
N ILE A 108 -6.02 -0.65 -2.02
CA ILE A 108 -7.17 -0.97 -2.87
C ILE A 108 -7.91 0.33 -3.17
N SER A 109 -8.16 0.60 -4.45
CA SER A 109 -8.97 1.72 -4.90
C SER A 109 -10.17 1.20 -5.69
N ASP A 110 -11.37 1.49 -5.21
CA ASP A 110 -12.63 1.07 -5.85
C ASP A 110 -13.06 2.10 -6.89
N ASN A 111 -13.07 1.69 -8.14
CA ASN A 111 -13.60 2.49 -9.25
C ASN A 111 -15.11 2.28 -9.48
N TYR A 112 -15.83 1.77 -8.50
CA TYR A 112 -17.21 1.38 -8.53
C TYR A 112 -17.48 -0.08 -8.92
N GLY A 113 -18.15 -0.76 -8.01
CA GLY A 113 -18.59 -2.15 -8.20
C GLY A 113 -17.56 -3.22 -7.85
N LEU A 114 -16.37 -2.85 -7.36
CA LEU A 114 -15.35 -3.77 -6.86
C LEU A 114 -15.71 -4.35 -5.48
N ASP A 115 -16.33 -3.55 -4.62
CA ASP A 115 -16.55 -3.81 -3.19
C ASP A 115 -17.10 -5.21 -2.87
N PRO A 116 -18.21 -5.70 -3.46
CA PRO A 116 -18.76 -7.00 -3.09
C PRO A 116 -17.85 -8.19 -3.44
N PHE A 117 -16.90 -8.00 -4.34
CA PHE A 117 -15.95 -9.02 -4.77
C PHE A 117 -14.68 -8.96 -3.92
N ILE A 118 -14.07 -7.79 -3.82
CA ILE A 118 -12.79 -7.66 -3.09
C ILE A 118 -12.90 -8.01 -1.61
N ARG A 119 -14.03 -7.70 -0.96
CA ARG A 119 -14.26 -8.13 0.43
C ARG A 119 -14.21 -9.65 0.60
N LYS A 120 -14.76 -10.41 -0.35
CA LYS A 120 -14.72 -11.88 -0.31
C LYS A 120 -13.28 -12.39 -0.47
N GLU A 121 -12.54 -11.78 -1.37
CA GLU A 121 -11.17 -12.18 -1.65
C GLU A 121 -10.23 -11.86 -0.47
N ILE A 122 -10.33 -10.68 0.12
CA ILE A 122 -9.56 -10.31 1.33
C ILE A 122 -9.94 -11.21 2.51
N LYS A 123 -11.21 -11.62 2.63
CA LYS A 123 -11.64 -12.55 3.67
C LYS A 123 -11.01 -13.95 3.55
N LYS A 124 -10.60 -14.39 2.34
CA LYS A 124 -9.83 -15.63 2.17
C LYS A 124 -8.42 -15.50 2.76
N LEU A 125 -7.78 -14.32 2.64
CA LEU A 125 -6.45 -14.07 3.21
C LEU A 125 -6.51 -14.06 4.76
N PHE A 126 -7.50 -13.40 5.30
CA PHE A 126 -7.66 -13.18 6.74
C PHE A 126 -9.07 -13.57 7.22
N PRO A 127 -9.36 -14.88 7.37
CA PRO A 127 -10.72 -15.36 7.73
C PRO A 127 -11.27 -14.78 9.02
N ASN A 128 -10.40 -14.39 9.96
CA ASN A 128 -10.76 -13.87 11.28
C ASN A 128 -10.70 -12.34 11.38
N LEU A 129 -10.36 -11.64 10.30
CA LEU A 129 -10.33 -10.18 10.25
C LEU A 129 -11.41 -9.66 9.29
N ASP A 130 -11.90 -8.47 9.57
CA ASP A 130 -12.80 -7.72 8.72
C ASP A 130 -12.20 -6.34 8.42
N PHE A 131 -12.63 -5.70 7.34
CA PHE A 131 -12.34 -4.29 7.14
C PHE A 131 -12.96 -3.48 8.27
N VAL A 132 -12.14 -2.63 8.87
CA VAL A 132 -12.56 -1.66 9.88
C VAL A 132 -12.43 -0.26 9.31
N GLU A 133 -13.40 0.59 9.61
CA GLU A 133 -13.30 2.02 9.29
C GLU A 133 -12.19 2.64 10.13
N LEU A 134 -11.27 3.34 9.47
CA LEU A 134 -10.19 4.04 10.17
C LEU A 134 -10.71 5.38 10.66
N PRO A 135 -10.51 5.72 11.96
CA PRO A 135 -10.97 6.97 12.51
C PRO A 135 -10.20 8.15 11.88
N HIS A 136 -10.83 9.32 11.80
CA HIS A 136 -10.26 10.49 11.11
C HIS A 136 -8.95 11.02 11.72
N ASP A 137 -8.64 10.65 12.97
CA ASP A 137 -7.35 10.93 13.62
C ASP A 137 -6.29 9.86 13.33
N HIS A 138 -6.61 8.84 12.51
CA HIS A 138 -5.61 7.84 12.11
C HIS A 138 -4.48 8.49 11.31
N PRO A 139 -3.21 8.13 11.55
CA PRO A 139 -2.04 8.73 10.89
C PRO A 139 -2.13 8.75 9.35
N ILE A 140 -2.81 7.78 8.73
CA ILE A 140 -2.97 7.74 7.27
C ILE A 140 -3.62 8.99 6.68
N TYR A 141 -4.40 9.73 7.49
CA TYR A 141 -5.07 10.96 7.06
C TYR A 141 -4.29 12.24 7.39
N ASN A 142 -3.26 12.15 8.23
CA ASN A 142 -2.64 13.32 8.83
C ASN A 142 -1.10 13.30 8.80
N GLU A 143 -0.48 12.34 8.09
CA GLU A 143 0.97 12.18 8.10
C GLU A 143 1.70 13.31 7.34
N ILE A 144 1.19 13.71 6.17
CA ILE A 144 1.79 14.75 5.33
C ILE A 144 0.78 15.87 5.06
N TYR A 145 -0.44 15.50 4.72
CA TYR A 145 -1.55 16.40 4.50
C TYR A 145 -2.62 16.13 5.56
N ASP A 146 -3.38 17.15 5.91
CA ASP A 146 -4.43 17.03 6.91
C ASP A 146 -5.79 16.83 6.24
N PHE A 147 -6.38 15.66 6.49
CA PHE A 147 -7.73 15.28 6.04
C PHE A 147 -8.65 15.07 7.25
N PRO A 148 -9.01 16.11 8.00
CA PRO A 148 -9.71 15.99 9.29
C PRO A 148 -11.12 15.39 9.16
N ASN A 149 -11.67 15.35 7.95
CA ASN A 149 -12.97 14.78 7.65
C ASN A 149 -12.88 13.43 6.89
N GLY A 150 -11.70 12.80 6.86
CA GLY A 150 -11.43 11.60 6.09
C GLY A 150 -11.22 11.87 4.60
N LEU A 151 -11.36 10.84 3.78
CA LEU A 151 -11.06 10.91 2.35
C LEU A 151 -12.07 11.78 1.59
N PRO A 152 -11.62 12.50 0.55
CA PRO A 152 -12.52 13.14 -0.39
C PRO A 152 -13.21 12.11 -1.28
N LYS A 153 -14.40 12.42 -1.77
CA LYS A 153 -15.03 11.71 -2.89
C LYS A 153 -14.67 12.44 -4.18
N ILE A 154 -13.96 11.77 -5.07
CA ILE A 154 -13.48 12.36 -6.32
C ILE A 154 -14.56 12.25 -7.40
N HIS A 155 -15.19 11.07 -7.49
CA HIS A 155 -16.25 10.80 -8.44
C HIS A 155 -17.55 10.36 -7.72
N GLU A 156 -18.69 10.80 -8.22
CA GLU A 156 -19.99 10.52 -7.62
C GLU A 156 -20.76 9.46 -8.42
N HIS A 157 -21.03 8.31 -7.81
CA HIS A 157 -21.81 7.23 -8.44
C HIS A 157 -23.18 7.06 -7.81
N ASP A 158 -23.26 6.91 -6.49
CA ASP A 158 -24.47 6.46 -5.79
C ASP A 158 -24.75 7.18 -4.46
N ASN A 159 -24.18 8.35 -4.26
CA ASN A 159 -24.32 9.19 -3.05
C ASN A 159 -23.89 8.49 -1.73
N LYS A 160 -23.06 7.45 -1.78
CA LYS A 160 -22.48 6.87 -0.58
C LYS A 160 -21.33 7.70 -0.05
N THR A 161 -21.11 7.61 1.26
CA THR A 161 -20.03 8.33 1.92
C THR A 161 -18.69 7.67 1.61
N PRO A 162 -17.62 8.44 1.26
CA PRO A 162 -16.29 7.91 1.13
C PRO A 162 -15.77 7.43 2.48
N LEU A 163 -15.15 6.25 2.50
CA LEU A 163 -14.63 5.62 3.71
C LEU A 163 -13.20 5.12 3.48
N GLY A 164 -12.32 5.40 4.42
CA GLY A 164 -11.03 4.71 4.49
C GLY A 164 -11.17 3.48 5.36
N LEU A 165 -11.02 2.30 4.77
CA LEU A 165 -11.15 1.03 5.43
C LEU A 165 -9.78 0.35 5.56
N GLY A 166 -9.54 -0.37 6.65
CA GLY A 166 -8.27 -1.04 6.88
C GLY A 166 -8.39 -2.49 7.31
N ILE A 167 -7.41 -3.32 6.94
CA ILE A 167 -7.14 -4.60 7.60
C ILE A 167 -5.96 -4.39 8.53
N ILE A 168 -6.19 -4.64 9.82
CA ILE A 168 -5.16 -4.52 10.86
C ILE A 168 -4.74 -5.93 11.28
N TYR A 169 -3.49 -6.28 11.01
CA TYR A 169 -2.89 -7.55 11.40
C TYR A 169 -1.79 -7.30 12.44
N GLU A 170 -1.92 -7.89 13.63
CA GLU A 170 -0.98 -7.74 14.75
C GLU A 170 -0.61 -6.27 15.06
N GLY A 171 -1.61 -5.38 15.00
CA GLY A 171 -1.44 -3.95 15.29
C GLY A 171 -0.87 -3.12 14.14
N ARG A 172 -0.58 -3.72 12.97
CA ARG A 172 -0.14 -3.02 11.76
C ARG A 172 -1.26 -2.96 10.73
N LEU A 173 -1.48 -1.78 10.15
CA LEU A 173 -2.31 -1.62 8.96
C LEU A 173 -1.58 -2.29 7.79
N VAL A 174 -2.14 -3.39 7.27
CA VAL A 174 -1.55 -4.17 6.17
C VAL A 174 -2.23 -3.92 4.84
N CYS A 175 -3.49 -3.47 4.88
CA CYS A 175 -4.26 -3.12 3.70
C CYS A 175 -5.06 -1.86 3.99
N PHE A 176 -5.06 -0.93 3.05
CA PHE A 176 -5.91 0.25 3.04
C PHE A 176 -6.81 0.21 1.81
N TYR A 177 -8.09 0.49 2.01
CA TYR A 177 -9.11 0.49 0.98
C TYR A 177 -9.88 1.81 1.00
N ASP A 178 -9.76 2.58 -0.08
CA ASP A 178 -10.46 3.84 -0.29
C ASP A 178 -11.85 3.62 -0.90
N HIS A 179 -12.74 3.04 -0.10
CA HIS A 179 -14.09 2.68 -0.51
C HIS A 179 -14.94 3.91 -0.86
N GLU A 180 -15.58 3.89 -2.02
CA GLU A 180 -16.44 4.98 -2.54
C GLU A 180 -15.72 6.33 -2.72
N CYS A 181 -14.40 6.32 -2.89
CA CYS A 181 -13.61 7.55 -3.03
C CYS A 181 -13.21 7.84 -4.47
N ASP A 182 -12.95 6.81 -5.28
CA ASP A 182 -12.39 6.91 -6.64
C ASP A 182 -11.07 7.71 -6.69
N LEU A 183 -10.17 7.45 -5.73
CA LEU A 183 -8.92 8.23 -5.64
C LEU A 183 -7.97 8.00 -6.82
N SER A 184 -8.16 6.94 -7.59
CA SER A 184 -7.33 6.65 -8.77
C SER A 184 -7.90 7.19 -10.08
N ASP A 185 -9.04 7.87 -10.07
CA ASP A 185 -9.69 8.43 -11.26
C ASP A 185 -9.07 9.76 -11.73
#